data_e6a6284b0a2728b5e5efdb9bf0c8bcb9
#
_entry.id   e6a6284b0a2728b5e5efdb9bf0c8bcb9
#
_cell.length_a   1.000
_cell.length_b   1.000
_cell.length_c   1.000
_cell.angle_alpha   90.00
_cell.angle_beta   90.00
_cell.angle_gamma   90.00
#
_symmetry.space_group_name_H-M   'P 1'
#
loop_
_entity.id
_entity.type
_entity.pdbx_description
1 polymer ?
#
loop_
_entity_poly.entity_id
_entity_poly.type
_entity_poly.pdbx_seq_one_letter_code
_entity_poly.pdbx_strand_id
1 'polypeptide(L)'
;AEAEEPYVKASIFPPPEYIGALMDLCQQRRGVYKDTKYLDPTRVELHYDLPLAEIIYDFFDALKSRSRGYASLDYELSDYRPSRLVKLDILLNGEMVDALSFIVFADNAYPRARRLAEKLKEHIPRQLFEIPIQAAVGGKVIARETVKAMRKDVLAKCYGGDITRKKKLLEKQKEGKKRMRQLGSVEVPQEAFMAVLKLDE
;
A
#
# COMPACT_ATOMS: atom_id res chain seq x y z
N ALA A 1 -13.27 8.97 20.33
CA ALA A 1 -14.32 9.08 19.32
C ALA A 1 -14.29 7.76 18.53
N GLU A 2 -15.42 7.11 18.39
CA GLU A 2 -15.55 5.96 17.51
C GLU A 2 -15.54 6.50 16.07
N ALA A 3 -14.74 5.88 15.22
CA ALA A 3 -14.74 6.19 13.80
C ALA A 3 -15.80 5.34 13.09
N GLU A 4 -16.51 5.93 12.15
CA GLU A 4 -17.49 5.23 11.33
C GLU A 4 -17.05 5.28 9.87
N GLU A 5 -17.35 4.23 9.12
CA GLU A 5 -17.10 4.17 7.68
C GLU A 5 -18.40 3.87 6.93
N PRO A 6 -18.55 4.40 5.69
CA PRO A 6 -19.72 4.14 4.87
C PRO A 6 -19.72 2.69 4.36
N TYR A 7 -20.89 2.10 4.38
CA TYR A 7 -21.18 0.79 3.81
C TYR A 7 -22.06 0.92 2.57
N VAL A 8 -21.99 -0.08 1.72
CA VAL A 8 -22.84 -0.22 0.54
C VAL A 8 -23.59 -1.54 0.59
N LYS A 9 -24.78 -1.57 0.00
CA LYS A 9 -25.50 -2.80 -0.33
C LYS A 9 -25.05 -3.20 -1.72
N ALA A 10 -24.33 -4.31 -1.81
CA ALA A 10 -23.80 -4.84 -3.04
C ALA A 10 -24.63 -6.01 -3.54
N SER A 11 -24.97 -5.99 -4.82
CA SER A 11 -25.60 -7.11 -5.54
C SER A 11 -24.59 -7.63 -6.57
N ILE A 12 -24.19 -8.88 -6.42
CA ILE A 12 -23.22 -9.54 -7.29
C ILE A 12 -23.96 -10.60 -8.10
N PHE A 13 -23.70 -10.64 -9.40
CA PHE A 13 -24.35 -11.55 -10.33
C PHE A 13 -23.33 -12.54 -10.92
N PRO A 14 -22.98 -13.61 -10.20
CA PRO A 14 -22.04 -14.60 -10.69
C PRO A 14 -22.76 -15.68 -11.51
N PRO A 15 -22.06 -16.33 -12.45
CA PRO A 15 -22.43 -17.67 -12.86
C PRO A 15 -22.35 -18.64 -11.68
N PRO A 16 -23.20 -19.71 -11.62
CA PRO A 16 -23.26 -20.61 -10.48
C PRO A 16 -21.91 -21.24 -10.09
N GLU A 17 -21.06 -21.52 -11.06
CA GLU A 17 -19.74 -22.14 -10.88
C GLU A 17 -18.73 -21.24 -10.12
N TYR A 18 -18.95 -19.92 -10.08
CA TYR A 18 -18.06 -18.95 -9.43
C TYR A 18 -18.60 -18.41 -8.10
N ILE A 19 -19.74 -18.87 -7.62
CA ILE A 19 -20.37 -18.40 -6.37
C ILE A 19 -19.38 -18.49 -5.20
N GLY A 20 -18.74 -19.64 -4.99
CA GLY A 20 -17.81 -19.86 -3.91
C GLY A 20 -16.62 -18.88 -3.95
N ALA A 21 -16.01 -18.71 -5.13
CA ALA A 21 -14.88 -17.82 -5.30
C ALA A 21 -15.21 -16.34 -5.01
N LEU A 22 -16.45 -15.92 -5.33
CA LEU A 22 -16.90 -14.56 -5.09
C LEU A 22 -17.38 -14.35 -3.65
N MET A 23 -17.94 -15.37 -3.00
CA MET A 23 -18.21 -15.34 -1.57
C MET A 23 -16.91 -15.20 -0.77
N ASP A 24 -15.86 -15.95 -1.13
CA ASP A 24 -14.52 -15.81 -0.52
C ASP A 24 -13.94 -14.40 -0.72
N LEU A 25 -14.11 -13.82 -1.91
CA LEU A 25 -13.69 -12.45 -2.18
C LEU A 25 -14.39 -11.46 -1.25
N CYS A 26 -15.72 -11.53 -1.15
CA CYS A 26 -16.50 -10.66 -0.28
C CYS A 26 -16.09 -10.81 1.20
N GLN A 27 -15.83 -12.02 1.65
CA GLN A 27 -15.37 -12.27 3.02
C GLN A 27 -13.98 -11.66 3.26
N GLN A 28 -13.05 -11.77 2.32
CA GLN A 28 -11.73 -11.14 2.40
C GLN A 28 -11.81 -9.61 2.44
N ARG A 29 -12.88 -9.04 1.89
CA ARG A 29 -13.16 -7.60 1.87
C ARG A 29 -14.10 -7.15 2.98
N ARG A 30 -14.15 -7.88 4.08
CA ARG A 30 -14.97 -7.57 5.26
C ARG A 30 -16.47 -7.50 4.96
N GLY A 31 -16.91 -8.23 3.93
CA GLY A 31 -18.31 -8.28 3.55
C GLY A 31 -19.16 -9.06 4.54
N VAL A 32 -20.36 -8.57 4.77
CA VAL A 32 -21.39 -9.25 5.57
C VAL A 32 -22.41 -9.86 4.62
N TYR A 33 -22.44 -11.17 4.58
CA TYR A 33 -23.40 -11.90 3.77
C TYR A 33 -24.84 -11.60 4.22
N LYS A 34 -25.73 -11.35 3.28
CA LYS A 34 -27.16 -11.12 3.53
C LYS A 34 -28.00 -12.29 3.06
N ASP A 35 -28.07 -12.47 1.76
CA ASP A 35 -28.83 -13.57 1.17
C ASP A 35 -28.32 -13.92 -0.25
N THR A 36 -28.87 -15.01 -0.79
CA THR A 36 -28.64 -15.45 -2.16
C THR A 36 -30.00 -15.67 -2.81
N LYS A 37 -30.24 -15.04 -3.95
CA LYS A 37 -31.44 -15.24 -4.75
C LYS A 37 -31.09 -16.01 -6.01
N TYR A 38 -31.82 -17.08 -6.27
CA TYR A 38 -31.75 -17.81 -7.54
C TYR A 38 -32.85 -17.26 -8.43
N LEU A 39 -32.49 -16.54 -9.48
CA LEU A 39 -33.43 -15.98 -10.43
C LEU A 39 -33.90 -17.07 -11.41
N ASP A 40 -32.96 -17.93 -11.80
CA ASP A 40 -33.20 -19.17 -12.57
C ASP A 40 -32.02 -20.13 -12.35
N PRO A 41 -32.01 -21.34 -12.90
CA PRO A 41 -30.90 -22.30 -12.70
C PRO A 41 -29.53 -21.82 -13.13
N THR A 42 -29.47 -20.78 -13.96
CA THR A 42 -28.22 -20.21 -14.51
C THR A 42 -27.86 -18.85 -13.96
N ARG A 43 -28.75 -18.16 -13.25
CA ARG A 43 -28.58 -16.81 -12.75
C ARG A 43 -28.78 -16.73 -11.25
N VAL A 44 -27.74 -16.25 -10.58
CA VAL A 44 -27.69 -16.09 -9.13
C VAL A 44 -27.39 -14.64 -8.80
N GLU A 45 -28.00 -14.15 -7.74
CA GLU A 45 -27.74 -12.82 -7.17
C GLU A 45 -27.30 -12.98 -5.72
N LEU A 46 -26.07 -12.55 -5.42
CA LEU A 46 -25.51 -12.53 -4.08
C LEU A 46 -25.66 -11.14 -3.47
N HIS A 47 -26.19 -11.04 -2.27
CA HIS A 47 -26.31 -9.79 -1.55
C HIS A 47 -25.33 -9.73 -0.39
N TYR A 48 -24.54 -8.67 -0.35
CA TYR A 48 -23.57 -8.38 0.69
C TYR A 48 -23.66 -6.92 1.12
N ASP A 49 -23.42 -6.66 2.42
CA ASP A 49 -23.02 -5.34 2.89
C ASP A 49 -21.50 -5.29 2.88
N LEU A 50 -20.93 -4.33 2.18
CA LEU A 50 -19.48 -4.15 2.02
C LEU A 50 -19.07 -2.73 2.42
N PRO A 51 -17.92 -2.56 3.09
CA PRO A 51 -17.37 -1.22 3.29
C PRO A 51 -17.06 -0.58 1.93
N LEU A 52 -17.44 0.68 1.75
CA LEU A 52 -17.19 1.39 0.50
C LEU A 52 -15.67 1.44 0.17
N ALA A 53 -14.83 1.60 1.19
CA ALA A 53 -13.38 1.63 1.02
C ALA A 53 -12.80 0.35 0.41
N GLU A 54 -13.45 -0.80 0.57
CA GLU A 54 -13.02 -2.07 0.00
C GLU A 54 -13.44 -2.27 -1.47
N ILE A 55 -14.34 -1.41 -1.97
CA ILE A 55 -14.90 -1.51 -3.34
C ILE A 55 -14.22 -0.54 -4.31
N ILE A 56 -13.80 0.63 -3.82
CA ILE A 56 -13.42 1.78 -4.65
C ILE A 56 -12.24 1.48 -5.58
N TYR A 57 -11.28 0.65 -5.15
CA TYR A 57 -10.01 0.49 -5.87
C TYR A 57 -10.00 -0.71 -6.83
N ASP A 58 -9.88 -1.91 -6.32
CA ASP A 58 -9.58 -3.11 -7.13
C ASP A 58 -10.65 -4.20 -7.05
N PHE A 59 -11.71 -3.98 -6.27
CA PHE A 59 -12.75 -4.99 -6.06
C PHE A 59 -13.39 -5.46 -7.37
N PHE A 60 -13.66 -4.53 -8.29
CA PHE A 60 -14.25 -4.86 -9.58
C PHE A 60 -13.32 -5.73 -10.42
N ASP A 61 -12.03 -5.41 -10.44
CA ASP A 61 -11.03 -6.18 -11.17
C ASP A 61 -10.83 -7.57 -10.56
N ALA A 62 -10.81 -7.66 -9.23
CA ALA A 62 -10.77 -8.93 -8.52
C ALA A 62 -12.02 -9.79 -8.81
N LEU A 63 -13.19 -9.17 -8.86
CA LEU A 63 -14.46 -9.82 -9.19
C LEU A 63 -14.40 -10.42 -10.60
N LYS A 64 -13.96 -9.63 -11.58
CA LYS A 64 -13.82 -10.07 -12.99
C LYS A 64 -12.76 -11.17 -13.12
N SER A 65 -11.62 -11.02 -12.49
CA SER A 65 -10.54 -12.02 -12.50
C SER A 65 -10.99 -13.37 -11.95
N ARG A 66 -11.71 -13.38 -10.83
CA ARG A 66 -12.19 -14.63 -10.18
C ARG A 66 -13.37 -15.28 -10.88
N SER A 67 -14.02 -14.58 -11.80
CA SER A 67 -15.17 -15.08 -12.57
C SER A 67 -14.93 -15.18 -14.06
N ARG A 68 -13.67 -15.12 -14.51
CA ARG A 68 -13.29 -15.07 -15.93
C ARG A 68 -14.05 -14.01 -16.73
N GLY A 69 -14.31 -12.87 -16.09
CA GLY A 69 -14.98 -11.73 -16.70
C GLY A 69 -16.52 -11.79 -16.69
N TYR A 70 -17.13 -12.84 -16.16
CA TYR A 70 -18.59 -13.02 -16.25
C TYR A 70 -19.38 -12.30 -15.16
N ALA A 71 -18.85 -12.19 -13.94
CA ALA A 71 -19.57 -11.56 -12.84
C ALA A 71 -19.72 -10.05 -13.03
N SER A 72 -20.84 -9.52 -12.59
CA SER A 72 -21.12 -8.10 -12.51
C SER A 72 -21.46 -7.68 -11.09
N LEU A 73 -21.30 -6.39 -10.80
CA LEU A 73 -21.55 -5.78 -9.51
C LEU A 73 -22.43 -4.56 -9.69
N ASP A 74 -23.46 -4.50 -8.86
CA ASP A 74 -24.25 -3.31 -8.62
C ASP A 74 -24.19 -2.95 -7.15
N TYR A 75 -24.14 -1.67 -6.78
CA TYR A 75 -24.15 -1.27 -5.39
C TYR A 75 -24.82 0.09 -5.18
N GLU A 76 -25.37 0.26 -4.01
CA GLU A 76 -25.95 1.53 -3.53
C GLU A 76 -25.38 1.88 -2.16
N LEU A 77 -25.24 3.18 -1.90
CA LEU A 77 -24.83 3.66 -0.59
C LEU A 77 -25.88 3.27 0.47
N SER A 78 -25.40 2.83 1.61
CA SER A 78 -26.22 2.42 2.75
C SER A 78 -25.94 3.33 3.95
N ASP A 79 -25.68 2.73 5.09
CA ASP A 79 -25.46 3.39 6.37
C ASP A 79 -23.96 3.56 6.68
N TYR A 80 -23.67 4.33 7.71
CA TYR A 80 -22.36 4.40 8.34
C TYR A 80 -22.33 3.44 9.51
N ARG A 81 -21.22 2.70 9.66
CA ARG A 81 -21.04 1.72 10.73
C ARG A 81 -19.74 1.94 11.48
N PRO A 82 -19.73 1.75 12.80
CA PRO A 82 -18.50 1.81 13.60
C PRO A 82 -17.45 0.84 13.08
N SER A 83 -16.21 1.33 12.95
CA SER A 83 -15.10 0.53 12.46
C SER A 83 -13.81 0.92 13.15
N ARG A 84 -12.91 -0.04 13.33
CA ARG A 84 -11.57 0.19 13.88
C ARG A 84 -10.65 0.75 12.80
N LEU A 85 -10.78 2.04 12.55
CA LEU A 85 -9.95 2.74 11.57
C LEU A 85 -8.72 3.35 12.25
N VAL A 86 -7.59 3.32 11.57
CA VAL A 86 -6.35 3.94 12.00
C VAL A 86 -5.77 4.79 10.88
N LYS A 87 -5.07 5.86 11.26
CA LYS A 87 -4.31 6.68 10.32
C LYS A 87 -2.93 6.06 10.14
N LEU A 88 -2.60 5.73 8.90
CA LEU A 88 -1.29 5.26 8.47
C LEU A 88 -0.52 6.43 7.88
N ASP A 89 0.55 6.82 8.53
CA ASP A 89 1.44 7.91 8.11
C ASP A 89 2.71 7.36 7.46
N ILE A 90 3.17 8.01 6.41
CA ILE A 90 4.44 7.71 5.76
C ILE A 90 5.45 8.80 6.07
N LEU A 91 6.63 8.39 6.51
CA LEU A 91 7.77 9.26 6.73
C LEU A 91 8.90 8.90 5.74
N LEU A 92 9.43 9.91 5.09
CA LEU A 92 10.60 9.81 4.23
C LEU A 92 11.73 10.63 4.87
N ASN A 93 12.85 9.98 5.11
CA ASN A 93 13.99 10.60 5.81
C ASN A 93 13.63 11.26 7.15
N GLY A 94 12.61 10.73 7.84
CA GLY A 94 12.11 11.25 9.11
C GLY A 94 11.05 12.36 8.99
N GLU A 95 10.77 12.85 7.80
CA GLU A 95 9.73 13.85 7.54
C GLU A 95 8.43 13.19 7.08
N MET A 96 7.32 13.61 7.66
CA MET A 96 6.00 13.10 7.30
C MET A 96 5.56 13.66 5.94
N VAL A 97 5.04 12.78 5.08
CA VAL A 97 4.49 13.15 3.77
C VAL A 97 2.97 13.06 3.86
N ASP A 98 2.31 14.19 4.08
CA ASP A 98 0.86 14.25 4.30
C ASP A 98 0.06 13.67 3.14
N ALA A 99 0.51 13.87 1.91
CA ALA A 99 -0.14 13.33 0.72
C ALA A 99 -0.11 11.78 0.63
N LEU A 100 0.71 11.13 1.46
CA LEU A 100 0.80 9.67 1.58
C LEU A 100 0.21 9.15 2.90
N SER A 101 -0.63 9.93 3.56
CA SER A 101 -1.39 9.48 4.74
C SER A 101 -2.69 8.82 4.31
N PHE A 102 -3.00 7.68 4.92
CA PHE A 102 -4.19 6.88 4.60
C PHE A 102 -4.97 6.54 5.86
N ILE A 103 -6.28 6.47 5.72
CA ILE A 103 -7.16 5.85 6.73
C ILE A 103 -7.38 4.42 6.30
N VAL A 104 -7.04 3.48 7.18
CA VAL A 104 -7.13 2.04 6.90
C VAL A 104 -7.79 1.30 8.06
N PHE A 105 -8.39 0.15 7.75
CA PHE A 105 -8.87 -0.75 8.78
C PHE A 105 -7.66 -1.29 9.58
N ALA A 106 -7.78 -1.34 10.91
CA ALA A 106 -6.65 -1.63 11.81
C ALA A 106 -5.95 -2.95 11.50
N ASP A 107 -6.71 -4.00 11.19
CA ASP A 107 -6.16 -5.33 10.92
C ASP A 107 -5.39 -5.37 9.58
N ASN A 108 -5.71 -4.47 8.65
CA ASN A 108 -5.03 -4.33 7.35
C ASN A 108 -3.85 -3.35 7.39
N ALA A 109 -3.63 -2.66 8.51
CA ALA A 109 -2.61 -1.61 8.60
C ALA A 109 -1.19 -2.15 8.33
N TYR A 110 -0.82 -3.27 8.94
CA TYR A 110 0.52 -3.83 8.78
C TYR A 110 0.81 -4.33 7.34
N PRO A 111 -0.02 -5.20 6.74
CA PRO A 111 0.23 -5.66 5.38
C PRO A 111 0.20 -4.51 4.37
N ARG A 112 -0.68 -3.52 4.55
CA ARG A 112 -0.73 -2.35 3.68
C ARG A 112 0.50 -1.45 3.85
N ALA A 113 0.92 -1.21 5.08
CA ALA A 113 2.12 -0.43 5.39
C ALA A 113 3.37 -1.03 4.75
N ARG A 114 3.50 -2.36 4.80
CA ARG A 114 4.62 -3.08 4.19
C ARG A 114 4.63 -2.93 2.67
N ARG A 115 3.52 -3.17 2.01
CA ARG A 115 3.40 -3.01 0.56
C ARG A 115 3.69 -1.57 0.11
N LEU A 116 3.16 -0.58 0.85
CA LEU A 116 3.44 0.84 0.63
C LEU A 116 4.94 1.14 0.67
N ALA A 117 5.61 0.69 1.72
CA ALA A 117 7.04 0.93 1.88
C ALA A 117 7.87 0.25 0.77
N GLU A 118 7.50 -0.96 0.37
CA GLU A 118 8.13 -1.70 -0.73
C GLU A 118 7.95 -0.98 -2.07
N LYS A 119 6.73 -0.55 -2.40
CA LYS A 119 6.43 0.20 -3.63
C LYS A 119 7.15 1.56 -3.67
N LEU A 120 7.14 2.30 -2.58
CA LEU A 120 7.88 3.56 -2.51
C LEU A 120 9.39 3.36 -2.72
N LYS A 121 9.96 2.30 -2.15
CA LYS A 121 11.37 1.96 -2.36
C LYS A 121 11.71 1.68 -3.83
N GLU A 122 10.80 1.06 -4.57
CA GLU A 122 10.98 0.76 -6.00
C GLU A 122 10.95 2.02 -6.87
N HIS A 123 10.08 2.99 -6.53
CA HIS A 123 9.82 4.17 -7.35
C HIS A 123 10.60 5.42 -6.93
N ILE A 124 11.10 5.48 -5.69
CA ILE A 124 11.93 6.59 -5.24
C ILE A 124 13.36 6.38 -5.76
N PRO A 125 13.90 7.32 -6.57
CA PRO A 125 15.23 7.18 -7.12
C PRO A 125 16.31 7.26 -6.04
N ARG A 126 17.39 6.49 -6.22
CA ARG A 126 18.54 6.56 -5.34
C ARG A 126 19.20 7.92 -5.40
N GLN A 127 19.53 8.46 -4.25
CA GLN A 127 20.28 9.70 -4.10
C GLN A 127 21.68 9.45 -3.50
N LEU A 128 22.44 10.52 -3.26
CA LEU A 128 23.78 10.42 -2.65
C LEU A 128 23.75 10.04 -1.19
N PHE A 129 22.57 9.99 -0.56
CA PHE A 129 22.33 9.54 0.82
C PHE A 129 21.23 8.47 0.84
N GLU A 130 21.18 7.70 1.90
CA GLU A 130 20.11 6.71 2.08
C GLU A 130 18.82 7.40 2.52
N ILE A 131 17.69 6.91 2.01
CA ILE A 131 16.37 7.41 2.34
C ILE A 131 15.63 6.31 3.10
N PRO A 132 15.47 6.43 4.43
CA PRO A 132 14.60 5.54 5.18
C PRO A 132 13.15 5.89 4.87
N ILE A 133 12.36 4.86 4.57
CA ILE A 133 10.92 4.91 4.38
C ILE A 133 10.31 4.23 5.60
N GLN A 134 9.46 4.93 6.32
CA GLN A 134 8.80 4.41 7.51
C GLN A 134 7.29 4.59 7.37
N ALA A 135 6.54 3.55 7.73
CA ALA A 135 5.09 3.62 7.85
C ALA A 135 4.73 3.50 9.34
N ALA A 136 3.95 4.43 9.84
CA ALA A 136 3.64 4.55 11.26
C ALA A 136 2.14 4.67 11.51
N VAL A 137 1.68 4.12 12.63
CA VAL A 137 0.33 4.27 13.16
C VAL A 137 0.44 4.84 14.57
N GLY A 138 -0.18 6.00 14.81
CA GLY A 138 -0.13 6.66 16.12
C GLY A 138 1.31 6.97 16.57
N GLY A 139 2.21 7.30 15.67
CA GLY A 139 3.63 7.57 15.94
C GLY A 139 4.51 6.31 16.07
N LYS A 140 3.92 5.12 16.11
CA LYS A 140 4.67 3.85 16.16
C LYS A 140 4.95 3.34 14.75
N VAL A 141 6.22 3.16 14.41
CA VAL A 141 6.64 2.58 13.14
C VAL A 141 6.28 1.11 13.10
N ILE A 142 5.49 0.71 12.09
CA ILE A 142 5.03 -0.68 11.88
C ILE A 142 5.66 -1.34 10.67
N ALA A 143 6.17 -0.56 9.70
CA ALA A 143 6.93 -1.08 8.56
C ALA A 143 8.06 -0.12 8.20
N ARG A 144 9.15 -0.66 7.69
CA ARG A 144 10.33 0.11 7.31
C ARG A 144 11.01 -0.49 6.09
N GLU A 145 11.38 0.38 5.16
CA GLU A 145 12.25 0.10 4.03
C GLU A 145 13.32 1.18 3.88
N THR A 146 14.34 0.93 3.08
CA THR A 146 15.41 1.90 2.84
C THR A 146 15.81 1.91 1.38
N VAL A 147 15.78 3.10 0.75
CA VAL A 147 16.39 3.34 -0.55
C VAL A 147 17.87 3.57 -0.31
N LYS A 148 18.71 2.65 -0.78
CA LYS A 148 20.16 2.72 -0.58
C LYS A 148 20.76 3.91 -1.34
N ALA A 149 21.74 4.58 -0.71
CA ALA A 149 22.50 5.65 -1.35
C ALA A 149 23.25 5.16 -2.59
N MET A 150 23.40 6.03 -3.59
CA MET A 150 24.35 5.81 -4.67
C MET A 150 25.77 5.80 -4.11
N ARG A 151 26.57 4.85 -4.56
CA ARG A 151 27.98 4.71 -4.18
C ARG A 151 28.85 5.28 -5.29
N LYS A 152 29.65 6.30 -4.97
CA LYS A 152 30.71 6.75 -5.85
C LYS A 152 31.92 5.86 -5.65
N ASP A 153 32.56 5.45 -6.73
CA ASP A 153 33.84 4.73 -6.66
C ASP A 153 34.96 5.76 -6.38
N VAL A 154 35.19 6.03 -5.10
CA VAL A 154 36.26 6.92 -4.65
C VAL A 154 37.63 6.25 -4.68
N LEU A 155 37.68 4.93 -4.91
CA LEU A 155 38.90 4.14 -4.92
C LEU A 155 39.45 3.91 -6.33
N ALA A 156 38.71 4.25 -7.39
CA ALA A 156 39.09 4.00 -8.78
C ALA A 156 40.46 4.58 -9.17
N LYS A 157 40.86 5.69 -8.53
CA LYS A 157 42.18 6.34 -8.77
C LYS A 157 43.25 5.94 -7.74
N CYS A 158 42.96 4.98 -6.85
CA CYS A 158 43.93 4.52 -5.86
C CYS A 158 44.70 3.31 -6.41
N TYR A 159 45.76 3.56 -7.18
CA TYR A 159 46.71 2.54 -7.58
C TYR A 159 47.66 2.27 -6.42
N GLY A 160 47.79 0.99 -6.05
CA GLY A 160 48.70 0.52 -5.01
C GLY A 160 48.05 0.22 -3.65
N GLY A 161 48.85 -0.41 -2.78
CA GLY A 161 48.36 -1.05 -1.56
C GLY A 161 48.13 -0.15 -0.32
N ASP A 162 48.06 1.18 -0.44
CA ASP A 162 47.85 2.04 0.73
C ASP A 162 46.43 1.89 1.31
N ILE A 163 46.32 0.95 2.25
CA ILE A 163 45.11 0.61 2.97
C ILE A 163 44.61 1.81 3.80
N THR A 164 45.54 2.61 4.35
CA THR A 164 45.22 3.76 5.21
C THR A 164 44.51 4.85 4.41
N ARG A 165 45.02 5.16 3.22
CA ARG A 165 44.42 6.14 2.32
C ARG A 165 43.03 5.68 1.83
N LYS A 166 42.88 4.39 1.50
CA LYS A 166 41.59 3.81 1.12
C LYS A 166 40.55 3.93 2.24
N LYS A 167 40.91 3.60 3.46
CA LYS A 167 40.04 3.76 4.65
C LYS A 167 39.62 5.22 4.84
N LYS A 168 40.56 6.17 4.82
CA LYS A 168 40.28 7.61 4.96
C LYS A 168 39.30 8.12 3.91
N LEU A 169 39.43 7.71 2.65
CA LEU A 169 38.52 8.11 1.56
C LEU A 169 37.11 7.54 1.77
N LEU A 170 36.99 6.29 2.23
CA LEU A 170 35.70 5.71 2.55
C LEU A 170 35.02 6.34 3.74
N GLU A 171 35.79 6.72 4.79
CA GLU A 171 35.28 7.46 5.95
C GLU A 171 34.76 8.84 5.55
N LYS A 172 35.53 9.60 4.76
CA LYS A 172 35.07 10.90 4.26
C LYS A 172 33.80 10.78 3.43
N GLN A 173 33.69 9.74 2.61
CA GLN A 173 32.45 9.47 1.84
C GLN A 173 31.28 9.19 2.79
N LYS A 174 31.48 8.41 3.84
CA LYS A 174 30.46 8.09 4.84
C LYS A 174 30.01 9.33 5.61
N GLU A 175 30.92 10.17 6.02
CA GLU A 175 30.60 11.44 6.68
C GLU A 175 29.85 12.40 5.76
N GLY A 176 30.28 12.54 4.50
CA GLY A 176 29.61 13.35 3.48
C GLY A 176 28.16 12.91 3.26
N LYS A 177 27.94 11.61 3.19
CA LYS A 177 26.56 11.04 3.06
C LYS A 177 25.71 11.32 4.29
N LYS A 178 26.30 11.26 5.50
CA LYS A 178 25.59 11.59 6.74
C LYS A 178 25.16 13.06 6.79
N ARG A 179 26.05 13.99 6.37
CA ARG A 179 25.70 15.42 6.28
C ARG A 179 24.63 15.69 5.24
N MET A 180 24.72 15.08 4.03
CA MET A 180 23.72 15.23 2.98
C MET A 180 22.35 14.72 3.41
N ARG A 181 22.29 13.65 4.20
CA ARG A 181 21.04 13.14 4.76
C ARG A 181 20.35 14.15 5.70
N GLN A 182 21.11 14.93 6.45
CA GLN A 182 20.57 15.94 7.36
C GLN A 182 20.02 17.18 6.64
N LEU A 183 20.53 17.48 5.44
CA LEU A 183 20.17 18.67 4.66
C LEU A 183 19.29 18.38 3.46
N GLY A 184 19.18 17.12 3.05
CA GLY A 184 18.48 16.72 1.83
C GLY A 184 16.97 16.61 2.04
N SER A 185 16.19 17.36 1.28
CA SER A 185 14.78 17.10 1.07
C SER A 185 14.62 15.94 0.08
N VAL A 186 13.62 15.09 0.33
CA VAL A 186 13.28 13.98 -0.55
C VAL A 186 12.03 14.37 -1.34
N GLU A 187 12.18 14.59 -2.62
CA GLU A 187 11.04 14.75 -3.52
C GLU A 187 10.45 13.38 -3.85
N VAL A 188 9.14 13.27 -3.75
CA VAL A 188 8.40 12.08 -4.16
C VAL A 188 7.98 12.24 -5.61
N PRO A 189 8.48 11.41 -6.54
CA PRO A 189 8.05 11.48 -7.93
C PRO A 189 6.57 11.19 -8.08
N GLN A 190 5.91 11.79 -9.07
CA GLN A 190 4.51 11.53 -9.36
C GLN A 190 4.23 10.03 -9.59
N GLU A 191 5.16 9.33 -10.21
CA GLU A 191 5.08 7.88 -10.43
C GLU A 191 4.99 7.09 -9.12
N ALA A 192 5.69 7.54 -8.07
CA ALA A 192 5.62 6.91 -6.75
C ALA A 192 4.24 7.09 -6.10
N PHE A 193 3.63 8.28 -6.25
CA PHE A 193 2.24 8.50 -5.80
C PHE A 193 1.26 7.60 -6.55
N MET A 194 1.38 7.52 -7.87
CA MET A 194 0.51 6.66 -8.69
C MET A 194 0.68 5.18 -8.35
N ALA A 195 1.91 4.73 -8.12
CA ALA A 195 2.19 3.35 -7.72
C ALA A 195 1.58 2.99 -6.36
N VAL A 196 1.55 3.96 -5.44
CA VAL A 196 0.94 3.79 -4.12
C VAL A 196 -0.59 3.71 -4.20
N LEU A 197 -1.22 4.43 -5.11
CA LEU A 197 -2.67 4.37 -5.33
C LEU A 197 -3.11 3.05 -5.98
N LYS A 198 -2.22 2.40 -6.74
CA LYS A 198 -2.44 1.10 -7.39
C LYS A 198 -1.96 -0.09 -6.55
N LEU A 199 -1.94 0.03 -5.24
CA LEU A 199 -1.39 -0.99 -4.33
C LEU A 199 -2.12 -2.31 -4.30
N ASP A 200 -3.27 -2.38 -4.89
CA ASP A 200 -4.16 -3.53 -4.81
C ASP A 200 -4.20 -4.37 -6.10
N GLU A 201 -3.31 -4.10 -7.06
CA GLU A 201 -3.08 -4.95 -8.23
C GLU A 201 -2.22 -6.18 -7.95
#